data_3b403cf6e1d80cf9c782803ab03c7351
#
_entry.id   3b403cf6e1d80cf9c782803ab03c7351
#
_cell.length_a   1.000
_cell.length_b   1.000
_cell.length_c   1.000
_cell.angle_alpha   90.00
_cell.angle_beta   90.00
_cell.angle_gamma   90.00
#
_symmetry.space_group_name_H-M   'P 1'
#
loop_
_entity.id
_entity.type
_entity.pdbx_description
1 polymer ?
#
loop_
_entity_poly.entity_id
_entity_poly.type
_entity_poly.pdbx_seq_one_letter_code
_entity_poly.pdbx_strand_id
1 'polypeptide(L)'
;MTPGVVHTLSDRVRRLVAPNPGPMTGPGTNTYLIGSGNNVAILDPGPAIDSHIEAIVDACAGKASQVVCTHTHPDHSPAAAILAQRLNVPMIGAVTADDRHQDLTFQPDIDLSDADLIEGDGWTLCAIATPGHVDNHYCYLLQEEGLVFAGDHIMNGSTVVIVPPGGSMQAYIASLRKLLDYDVAAVAPGHGEIIPDCRGEVEKLVRHRLMREHKVMSGLRKVGPANLDALVVVVYDDVDPALHEWAKLSMLAHLIKLQSEGSAAVQQDIWQAVGS
;
A
#
# COMPACT_ATOMS: atom_id res chain seq x y z
N MET A 1 -18.67 -3.86 5.27
CA MET A 1 -17.93 -5.05 5.80
C MET A 1 -18.05 -5.07 7.31
N THR A 2 -18.24 -6.24 7.92
CA THR A 2 -18.38 -6.39 9.38
C THR A 2 -17.09 -6.95 9.95
N PRO A 3 -16.41 -6.26 10.89
CA PRO A 3 -15.19 -6.77 11.50
C PRO A 3 -15.39 -8.15 12.15
N GLY A 4 -14.36 -9.00 12.08
CA GLY A 4 -14.35 -10.35 12.64
C GLY A 4 -15.19 -11.39 11.88
N VAL A 5 -15.92 -11.00 10.83
CA VAL A 5 -16.70 -11.93 9.99
C VAL A 5 -15.84 -12.36 8.80
N VAL A 6 -15.74 -13.69 8.61
CA VAL A 6 -15.04 -14.27 7.45
C VAL A 6 -15.91 -14.16 6.21
N HIS A 7 -15.38 -13.53 5.17
CA HIS A 7 -16.00 -13.43 3.84
C HIS A 7 -15.22 -14.29 2.85
N THR A 8 -15.86 -15.26 2.24
CA THR A 8 -15.28 -16.06 1.15
C THR A 8 -15.35 -15.26 -0.14
N LEU A 9 -14.20 -15.02 -0.76
CA LEU A 9 -14.06 -14.30 -2.03
C LEU A 9 -13.92 -15.27 -3.21
N SER A 10 -13.22 -16.38 -2.99
CA SER A 10 -13.07 -17.48 -3.96
C SER A 10 -12.84 -18.80 -3.21
N ASP A 11 -12.58 -19.88 -3.97
CA ASP A 11 -12.22 -21.17 -3.37
C ASP A 11 -10.89 -21.13 -2.60
N ARG A 12 -10.01 -20.17 -2.91
CA ARG A 12 -8.70 -20.00 -2.29
C ARG A 12 -8.58 -18.81 -1.36
N VAL A 13 -9.48 -17.82 -1.47
CA VAL A 13 -9.32 -16.54 -0.77
C VAL A 13 -10.49 -16.26 0.15
N ARG A 14 -10.19 -16.02 1.41
CA ARG A 14 -11.11 -15.50 2.42
C ARG A 14 -10.57 -14.18 2.96
N ARG A 15 -11.46 -13.30 3.39
CA ARG A 15 -11.12 -12.00 3.95
C ARG A 15 -11.76 -11.80 5.32
N LEU A 16 -10.99 -11.22 6.23
CA LEU A 16 -11.47 -10.63 7.49
C LEU A 16 -11.15 -9.14 7.47
N VAL A 17 -11.96 -8.33 8.15
CA VAL A 17 -11.70 -6.90 8.31
C VAL A 17 -11.38 -6.62 9.77
N ALA A 18 -10.28 -5.93 10.01
CA ALA A 18 -9.90 -5.50 11.35
C ALA A 18 -10.84 -4.39 11.87
N PRO A 19 -11.10 -4.31 13.19
CA PRO A 19 -11.97 -3.29 13.77
C PRO A 19 -11.22 -1.97 14.03
N ASN A 20 -10.56 -1.46 12.98
CA ASN A 20 -9.79 -0.20 13.00
C ASN A 20 -10.30 0.81 11.94
N PRO A 21 -11.62 1.12 11.87
CA PRO A 21 -12.13 2.06 10.88
C PRO A 21 -11.60 3.46 11.12
N GLY A 22 -11.27 4.17 10.03
CA GLY A 22 -10.72 5.51 10.11
C GLY A 22 -10.58 6.22 8.76
N PRO A 23 -10.16 7.49 8.78
CA PRO A 23 -9.97 8.25 7.53
C PRO A 23 -8.95 7.62 6.56
N MET A 24 -7.93 6.92 7.10
CA MET A 24 -6.89 6.27 6.32
C MET A 24 -7.22 4.81 6.01
N THR A 25 -7.95 4.13 6.87
CA THR A 25 -8.24 2.70 6.80
C THR A 25 -9.66 2.40 6.29
N GLY A 26 -10.47 3.44 6.05
CA GLY A 26 -11.85 3.26 5.61
C GLY A 26 -12.65 2.37 6.58
N PRO A 27 -13.18 1.21 6.13
CA PRO A 27 -13.92 0.29 7.00
C PRO A 27 -13.03 -0.53 7.95
N GLY A 28 -11.73 -0.49 7.77
CA GLY A 28 -10.69 -1.24 8.47
C GLY A 28 -9.74 -1.93 7.51
N THR A 29 -8.66 -2.52 8.04
CA THR A 29 -7.65 -3.25 7.28
C THR A 29 -8.18 -4.62 6.87
N ASN A 30 -7.98 -4.99 5.62
CA ASN A 30 -8.29 -6.31 5.10
C ASN A 30 -7.14 -7.29 5.39
N THR A 31 -7.40 -8.30 6.21
CA THR A 31 -6.55 -9.48 6.31
C THR A 31 -7.05 -10.55 5.36
N TYR A 32 -6.18 -11.09 4.52
CA TYR A 32 -6.53 -12.18 3.60
C TYR A 32 -5.96 -13.50 4.07
N LEU A 33 -6.78 -14.55 3.98
CA LEU A 33 -6.39 -15.94 4.20
C LEU A 33 -6.36 -16.64 2.86
N ILE A 34 -5.18 -17.08 2.44
CA ILE A 34 -4.93 -17.65 1.11
C ILE A 34 -4.67 -19.15 1.26
N GLY A 35 -5.48 -19.94 0.59
CA GLY A 35 -5.50 -21.39 0.67
C GLY A 35 -6.72 -21.95 1.41
N SER A 36 -7.23 -23.09 0.93
CA SER A 36 -8.35 -23.84 1.51
C SER A 36 -7.91 -25.22 2.06
N GLY A 37 -6.69 -25.64 1.72
CA GLY A 37 -6.09 -26.92 2.12
C GLY A 37 -5.51 -26.93 3.53
N ASN A 38 -4.40 -27.64 3.69
CA ASN A 38 -3.68 -27.75 4.96
C ASN A 38 -2.59 -26.69 5.13
N ASN A 39 -2.50 -25.76 4.20
CA ASN A 39 -1.47 -24.72 4.13
C ASN A 39 -2.14 -23.39 3.78
N VAL A 40 -2.31 -22.53 4.80
CA VAL A 40 -2.99 -21.24 4.68
C VAL A 40 -2.01 -20.12 5.00
N ALA A 41 -1.78 -19.20 4.04
CA ALA A 41 -1.05 -17.98 4.32
C ALA A 41 -1.99 -16.92 4.91
N ILE A 42 -1.50 -16.19 5.91
CA ILE A 42 -2.15 -15.01 6.50
C ILE A 42 -1.45 -13.80 5.91
N LEU A 43 -2.15 -13.01 5.11
CA LEU A 43 -1.60 -11.79 4.48
C LEU A 43 -2.17 -10.55 5.16
N ASP A 44 -1.29 -9.60 5.52
CA ASP A 44 -1.59 -8.37 6.25
C ASP A 44 -2.48 -8.63 7.47
N PRO A 45 -1.94 -9.20 8.56
CA PRO A 45 -2.72 -9.56 9.73
C PRO A 45 -3.29 -8.35 10.49
N GLY A 46 -2.90 -7.13 10.12
CA GLY A 46 -3.46 -5.90 10.64
C GLY A 46 -2.88 -5.46 11.99
N PRO A 47 -3.58 -4.54 12.67
CA PRO A 47 -3.17 -4.03 13.97
C PRO A 47 -3.27 -5.13 15.05
N ALA A 48 -2.45 -5.01 16.11
CA ALA A 48 -2.44 -5.94 17.24
C ALA A 48 -3.69 -5.78 18.13
N ILE A 49 -4.86 -6.15 17.60
CA ILE A 49 -6.16 -6.12 18.30
C ILE A 49 -6.55 -7.56 18.63
N ASP A 50 -6.70 -7.89 19.91
CA ASP A 50 -6.95 -9.26 20.39
C ASP A 50 -8.13 -9.93 19.68
N SER A 51 -9.26 -9.24 19.54
CA SER A 51 -10.45 -9.80 18.89
C SER A 51 -10.22 -10.13 17.41
N HIS A 52 -9.36 -9.38 16.72
CA HIS A 52 -9.01 -9.65 15.33
C HIS A 52 -8.03 -10.82 15.23
N ILE A 53 -7.04 -10.87 16.11
CA ILE A 53 -6.07 -11.98 16.20
C ILE A 53 -6.80 -13.30 16.46
N GLU A 54 -7.74 -13.34 17.42
CA GLU A 54 -8.55 -14.53 17.70
C GLU A 54 -9.38 -14.95 16.46
N ALA A 55 -10.03 -13.99 15.78
CA ALA A 55 -10.81 -14.28 14.58
C ALA A 55 -9.94 -14.86 13.44
N ILE A 56 -8.69 -14.38 13.28
CA ILE A 56 -7.74 -14.95 12.31
C ILE A 56 -7.36 -16.40 12.69
N VAL A 57 -7.01 -16.64 13.95
CA VAL A 57 -6.63 -17.98 14.44
C VAL A 57 -7.77 -18.97 14.23
N ASP A 58 -9.00 -18.60 14.61
CA ASP A 58 -10.19 -19.42 14.43
C ASP A 58 -10.45 -19.72 12.94
N ALA A 59 -10.34 -18.70 12.08
CA ALA A 59 -10.54 -18.84 10.65
C ALA A 59 -9.49 -19.72 9.96
N CYS A 60 -8.25 -19.77 10.48
CA CYS A 60 -7.21 -20.66 9.98
C CYS A 60 -7.45 -22.13 10.38
N ALA A 61 -8.21 -22.42 11.44
CA ALA A 61 -8.55 -23.76 11.91
C ALA A 61 -7.31 -24.68 12.08
N GLY A 62 -6.20 -24.14 12.58
CA GLY A 62 -4.93 -24.86 12.78
C GLY A 62 -4.13 -25.16 11.49
N LYS A 63 -4.47 -24.51 10.37
CA LYS A 63 -3.86 -24.74 9.06
C LYS A 63 -2.95 -23.60 8.58
N ALA A 64 -2.67 -22.62 9.43
CA ALA A 64 -1.75 -21.55 9.11
C ALA A 64 -0.36 -22.09 8.83
N SER A 65 0.30 -21.61 7.78
CA SER A 65 1.64 -22.03 7.36
C SER A 65 2.66 -20.89 7.39
N GLN A 66 2.20 -19.67 7.25
CA GLN A 66 3.04 -18.46 7.21
C GLN A 66 2.23 -17.20 7.41
N VAL A 67 2.89 -16.15 7.88
CA VAL A 67 2.37 -14.78 7.91
C VAL A 67 3.14 -13.94 6.92
N VAL A 68 2.43 -13.25 6.04
CA VAL A 68 3.00 -12.43 4.96
C VAL A 68 2.54 -10.99 5.14
N CYS A 69 3.43 -10.01 5.00
CA CYS A 69 3.04 -8.60 5.05
C CYS A 69 3.41 -7.88 3.75
N THR A 70 2.52 -7.00 3.29
CA THR A 70 2.79 -6.14 2.13
C THR A 70 3.80 -5.06 2.47
N HIS A 71 3.70 -4.49 3.66
CA HIS A 71 4.59 -3.47 4.21
C HIS A 71 4.41 -3.35 5.73
N THR A 72 5.19 -2.49 6.37
CA THR A 72 5.29 -2.42 7.84
C THR A 72 4.60 -1.21 8.46
N HIS A 73 3.53 -0.68 7.88
CA HIS A 73 2.72 0.33 8.57
C HIS A 73 1.92 -0.28 9.73
N PRO A 74 1.59 0.55 10.78
CA PRO A 74 0.97 0.07 12.02
C PRO A 74 -0.41 -0.56 11.88
N ASP A 75 -1.04 -0.41 10.76
CA ASP A 75 -2.34 -1.01 10.47
C ASP A 75 -2.24 -2.31 9.64
N HIS A 76 -1.02 -2.72 9.19
CA HIS A 76 -0.82 -3.93 8.40
C HIS A 76 -0.05 -5.04 9.14
N SER A 77 1.03 -4.73 9.85
CA SER A 77 1.97 -5.74 10.34
C SER A 77 1.97 -6.05 11.84
N PRO A 78 1.48 -5.21 12.77
CA PRO A 78 1.71 -5.42 14.22
C PRO A 78 1.19 -6.76 14.77
N ALA A 79 0.15 -7.35 14.18
CA ALA A 79 -0.33 -8.66 14.60
C ALA A 79 0.57 -9.82 14.08
N ALA A 80 1.50 -9.56 13.14
CA ALA A 80 2.30 -10.60 12.50
C ALA A 80 3.18 -11.36 13.49
N ALA A 81 3.97 -10.68 14.31
CA ALA A 81 4.86 -11.32 15.27
C ALA A 81 4.07 -12.15 16.31
N ILE A 82 2.92 -11.65 16.76
CA ILE A 82 2.04 -12.34 17.71
C ILE A 82 1.49 -13.64 17.09
N LEU A 83 0.99 -13.56 15.86
CA LEU A 83 0.43 -14.70 15.14
C LEU A 83 1.51 -15.73 14.77
N ALA A 84 2.67 -15.27 14.28
CA ALA A 84 3.80 -16.14 13.94
C ALA A 84 4.26 -16.96 15.16
N GLN A 85 4.44 -16.30 16.30
CA GLN A 85 4.79 -16.97 17.55
C GLN A 85 3.71 -17.95 18.01
N ARG A 86 2.43 -17.52 18.01
CA ARG A 86 1.31 -18.32 18.50
C ARG A 86 1.04 -19.56 17.65
N LEU A 87 1.20 -19.43 16.33
CA LEU A 87 0.92 -20.49 15.35
C LEU A 87 2.17 -21.29 15.00
N ASN A 88 3.35 -20.87 15.47
CA ASN A 88 4.66 -21.45 15.16
C ASN A 88 4.91 -21.53 13.64
N VAL A 89 4.77 -20.41 12.96
CA VAL A 89 4.94 -20.26 11.50
C VAL A 89 5.88 -19.09 11.19
N PRO A 90 6.59 -19.10 10.04
CA PRO A 90 7.49 -18.02 9.67
C PRO A 90 6.72 -16.74 9.28
N MET A 91 7.42 -15.59 9.42
CA MET A 91 7.05 -14.31 8.87
C MET A 91 7.82 -14.05 7.59
N ILE A 92 7.12 -13.55 6.57
CA ILE A 92 7.64 -13.24 5.23
C ILE A 92 7.31 -11.80 4.88
N GLY A 93 8.28 -11.04 4.42
CA GLY A 93 8.10 -9.66 4.02
C GLY A 93 9.42 -8.92 3.93
N ALA A 94 9.37 -7.61 3.87
CA ALA A 94 10.55 -6.75 3.86
C ALA A 94 10.46 -5.68 4.94
N VAL A 95 11.59 -5.22 5.41
CA VAL A 95 11.70 -4.08 6.35
C VAL A 95 12.33 -2.87 5.65
N THR A 96 12.11 -1.70 6.22
CA THR A 96 12.75 -0.46 5.78
C THR A 96 13.28 0.30 6.99
N ALA A 97 14.03 1.38 6.73
CA ALA A 97 14.48 2.27 7.78
C ALA A 97 13.29 2.92 8.51
N ASP A 98 13.41 3.09 9.81
CA ASP A 98 12.38 3.75 10.61
C ASP A 98 12.23 5.22 10.19
N ASP A 99 11.06 5.54 9.64
CA ASP A 99 10.62 6.90 9.32
C ASP A 99 9.60 7.45 10.34
N ARG A 100 9.47 6.79 11.50
CA ARG A 100 8.51 7.00 12.59
C ARG A 100 7.08 6.51 12.29
N HIS A 101 6.90 5.81 11.18
CA HIS A 101 5.62 5.24 10.76
C HIS A 101 5.69 3.71 10.59
N GLN A 102 6.85 3.10 10.85
CA GLN A 102 7.07 1.68 10.68
C GLN A 102 6.79 0.89 11.97
N ASP A 103 6.24 -0.30 11.82
CA ASP A 103 6.17 -1.29 12.89
C ASP A 103 7.53 -1.98 13.03
N LEU A 104 8.25 -1.63 14.10
CA LEU A 104 9.57 -2.20 14.40
C LEU A 104 9.50 -3.59 15.03
N THR A 105 8.30 -4.11 15.33
CA THR A 105 8.13 -5.48 15.85
C THR A 105 8.15 -6.53 14.75
N PHE A 106 7.92 -6.13 13.50
CA PHE A 106 7.99 -7.02 12.34
C PHE A 106 9.46 -7.32 11.99
N GLN A 107 9.86 -8.55 12.19
CA GLN A 107 11.21 -9.05 11.86
C GLN A 107 11.00 -10.32 11.03
N PRO A 108 11.07 -10.25 9.68
CA PRO A 108 10.80 -11.40 8.83
C PRO A 108 11.86 -12.50 9.03
N ASP A 109 11.42 -13.75 9.01
CA ASP A 109 12.31 -14.92 8.97
C ASP A 109 12.84 -15.16 7.55
N ILE A 110 12.11 -14.65 6.54
CA ILE A 110 12.43 -14.77 5.12
C ILE A 110 12.34 -13.39 4.49
N ASP A 111 13.49 -12.86 4.07
CA ASP A 111 13.55 -11.65 3.26
C ASP A 111 13.11 -11.93 1.82
N LEU A 112 12.35 -11.01 1.25
CA LEU A 112 11.83 -11.13 -0.11
C LEU A 112 12.69 -10.38 -1.11
N SER A 113 12.79 -10.98 -2.28
CA SER A 113 13.25 -10.33 -3.50
C SER A 113 12.11 -10.18 -4.49
N ASP A 114 12.27 -9.29 -5.46
CA ASP A 114 11.30 -9.11 -6.53
C ASP A 114 11.15 -10.39 -7.36
N ALA A 115 9.93 -10.78 -7.63
CA ALA A 115 9.52 -12.01 -8.32
C ALA A 115 9.74 -13.32 -7.54
N ASP A 116 10.07 -13.27 -6.25
CA ASP A 116 10.08 -14.48 -5.41
C ASP A 116 8.69 -15.12 -5.34
N LEU A 117 8.68 -16.45 -5.24
CA LEU A 117 7.45 -17.23 -5.13
C LEU A 117 7.28 -17.74 -3.71
N ILE A 118 6.07 -17.56 -3.18
CA ILE A 118 5.61 -18.13 -1.92
C ILE A 118 4.57 -19.19 -2.27
N GLU A 119 4.87 -20.44 -1.99
CA GLU A 119 4.05 -21.57 -2.43
C GLU A 119 3.29 -22.21 -1.27
N GLY A 120 2.09 -22.70 -1.58
CA GLY A 120 1.27 -23.48 -0.67
C GLY A 120 0.54 -24.61 -1.39
N ASP A 121 -0.39 -25.26 -0.68
CA ASP A 121 -1.18 -26.35 -1.23
C ASP A 121 -2.24 -25.84 -2.22
N GLY A 122 -1.87 -25.88 -3.51
CA GLY A 122 -2.73 -25.45 -4.62
C GLY A 122 -2.85 -23.94 -4.81
N TRP A 123 -1.87 -23.16 -4.33
CA TRP A 123 -1.77 -21.71 -4.56
C TRP A 123 -0.31 -21.25 -4.61
N THR A 124 -0.05 -20.22 -5.39
CA THR A 124 1.25 -19.59 -5.54
C THR A 124 1.12 -18.06 -5.53
N LEU A 125 1.81 -17.39 -4.61
CA LEU A 125 1.94 -15.94 -4.60
C LEU A 125 3.27 -15.54 -5.23
N CYS A 126 3.23 -14.69 -6.25
CA CYS A 126 4.41 -14.01 -6.76
C CYS A 126 4.56 -12.67 -6.05
N ALA A 127 5.69 -12.47 -5.38
CA ALA A 127 6.02 -11.21 -4.71
C ALA A 127 6.49 -10.19 -5.76
N ILE A 128 5.81 -9.06 -5.85
CA ILE A 128 6.12 -7.97 -6.79
C ILE A 128 6.55 -6.76 -5.97
N ALA A 129 7.83 -6.41 -6.01
CA ALA A 129 8.31 -5.20 -5.34
C ALA A 129 7.64 -3.96 -5.96
N THR A 130 6.91 -3.21 -5.13
CA THR A 130 6.12 -2.03 -5.52
C THR A 130 6.39 -0.85 -4.60
N PRO A 131 7.67 -0.39 -4.50
CA PRO A 131 7.99 0.77 -3.69
C PRO A 131 7.23 2.01 -4.17
N GLY A 132 6.96 2.92 -3.25
CA GLY A 132 6.32 4.19 -3.60
C GLY A 132 5.45 4.76 -2.51
N HIS A 133 4.48 4.01 -1.97
CA HIS A 133 3.80 4.39 -0.74
C HIS A 133 4.80 4.36 0.42
N VAL A 134 5.57 3.29 0.50
CA VAL A 134 6.75 3.11 1.34
C VAL A 134 7.76 2.23 0.60
N ASP A 135 9.04 2.28 1.01
CA ASP A 135 10.14 1.63 0.28
C ASP A 135 10.08 0.10 0.30
N ASN A 136 9.58 -0.50 1.40
CA ASN A 136 9.49 -1.94 1.61
C ASN A 136 8.19 -2.57 1.11
N HIS A 137 7.40 -1.86 0.31
CA HIS A 137 6.11 -2.35 -0.15
C HIS A 137 6.25 -3.45 -1.21
N TYR A 138 5.46 -4.53 -1.03
CA TYR A 138 5.24 -5.59 -2.00
C TYR A 138 3.75 -5.79 -2.26
N CYS A 139 3.39 -5.95 -3.53
CA CYS A 139 2.14 -6.60 -3.92
C CYS A 139 2.37 -8.10 -4.10
N TYR A 140 1.32 -8.90 -3.89
CA TYR A 140 1.39 -10.36 -4.07
C TYR A 140 0.35 -10.82 -5.07
N LEU A 141 0.79 -11.41 -6.19
CA LEU A 141 -0.09 -11.94 -7.22
C LEU A 141 -0.39 -13.41 -6.95
N LEU A 142 -1.63 -13.75 -6.66
CA LEU A 142 -2.14 -15.13 -6.67
C LEU A 142 -2.29 -15.58 -8.13
N GLN A 143 -1.34 -16.39 -8.58
CA GLN A 143 -1.20 -16.76 -9.99
C GLN A 143 -2.41 -17.51 -10.53
N GLU A 144 -3.02 -18.39 -9.73
CA GLU A 144 -4.15 -19.24 -10.11
C GLU A 144 -5.44 -18.46 -10.37
N GLU A 145 -5.54 -17.23 -9.87
CA GLU A 145 -6.76 -16.43 -9.97
C GLU A 145 -6.54 -15.06 -10.64
N GLY A 146 -5.29 -14.71 -10.96
CA GLY A 146 -4.97 -13.38 -11.45
C GLY A 146 -5.36 -12.26 -10.49
N LEU A 147 -5.38 -12.56 -9.18
CA LEU A 147 -5.76 -11.62 -8.12
C LEU A 147 -4.52 -11.07 -7.45
N VAL A 148 -4.30 -9.74 -7.51
CA VAL A 148 -3.18 -9.10 -6.82
C VAL A 148 -3.65 -8.52 -5.48
N PHE A 149 -2.99 -8.91 -4.40
CA PHE A 149 -3.11 -8.28 -3.08
C PHE A 149 -2.19 -7.06 -3.07
N ALA A 150 -2.79 -5.90 -3.04
CA ALA A 150 -2.08 -4.66 -3.33
C ALA A 150 -1.70 -3.85 -2.08
N GLY A 151 -2.03 -4.31 -0.87
CA GLY A 151 -1.80 -3.50 0.34
C GLY A 151 -2.28 -2.07 0.11
N ASP A 152 -1.39 -1.12 0.38
CA ASP A 152 -1.64 0.31 0.18
C ASP A 152 -1.04 0.87 -1.12
N HIS A 153 -0.72 -0.01 -2.08
CA HIS A 153 -0.33 0.44 -3.42
C HIS A 153 -1.53 0.90 -4.25
N ILE A 154 -2.65 0.17 -4.18
CA ILE A 154 -3.91 0.51 -4.86
C ILE A 154 -5.06 0.37 -3.86
N MET A 155 -5.80 1.45 -3.61
CA MET A 155 -6.94 1.51 -2.70
C MET A 155 -8.25 1.68 -3.46
N ASN A 156 -9.33 1.10 -2.92
CA ASN A 156 -10.67 1.27 -3.50
C ASN A 156 -11.25 2.65 -3.14
N GLY A 157 -11.62 3.42 -4.15
CA GLY A 157 -12.35 4.69 -3.99
C GLY A 157 -11.54 5.89 -3.52
N SER A 158 -10.25 5.73 -3.24
CA SER A 158 -9.35 6.81 -2.86
C SER A 158 -7.95 6.64 -3.47
N THR A 159 -7.08 7.60 -3.24
CA THR A 159 -5.67 7.52 -3.64
C THR A 159 -4.80 7.47 -2.39
N VAL A 160 -3.82 6.58 -2.38
CA VAL A 160 -2.88 6.44 -1.27
C VAL A 160 -2.08 7.72 -1.05
N VAL A 161 -1.74 8.04 0.19
CA VAL A 161 -0.83 9.15 0.52
C VAL A 161 0.61 8.69 0.30
N ILE A 162 1.41 9.55 -0.33
CA ILE A 162 2.85 9.32 -0.53
C ILE A 162 3.60 10.33 0.34
N VAL A 163 4.28 9.84 1.37
CA VAL A 163 4.94 10.67 2.38
C VAL A 163 6.46 10.50 2.30
N PRO A 164 7.20 11.48 1.77
CA PRO A 164 8.67 11.46 1.84
C PRO A 164 9.16 11.57 3.31
N PRO A 165 10.33 10.96 3.67
CA PRO A 165 11.27 10.29 2.77
C PRO A 165 10.95 8.82 2.49
N GLY A 166 10.11 8.14 3.26
CA GLY A 166 9.77 6.71 3.08
C GLY A 166 8.99 6.45 1.80
N GLY A 167 8.18 7.42 1.35
CA GLY A 167 7.42 7.37 0.10
C GLY A 167 8.06 8.14 -1.06
N SER A 168 7.85 7.65 -2.29
CA SER A 168 8.38 8.24 -3.53
C SER A 168 7.35 8.23 -4.64
N MET A 169 6.97 9.42 -5.15
CA MET A 169 6.03 9.54 -6.26
C MET A 169 6.57 8.94 -7.56
N GLN A 170 7.88 9.06 -7.80
CA GLN A 170 8.51 8.46 -8.96
C GLN A 170 8.45 6.94 -8.91
N ALA A 171 8.83 6.34 -7.78
CA ALA A 171 8.77 4.90 -7.57
C ALA A 171 7.32 4.40 -7.64
N TYR A 172 6.37 5.11 -7.03
CA TYR A 172 4.95 4.76 -7.04
C TYR A 172 4.37 4.65 -8.46
N ILE A 173 4.63 5.66 -9.31
CA ILE A 173 4.17 5.64 -10.71
C ILE A 173 4.84 4.51 -11.50
N ALA A 174 6.13 4.25 -11.27
CA ALA A 174 6.84 3.14 -11.90
C ALA A 174 6.26 1.79 -11.46
N SER A 175 5.99 1.61 -10.16
CA SER A 175 5.40 0.40 -9.59
C SER A 175 3.97 0.15 -10.08
N LEU A 176 3.15 1.19 -10.22
CA LEU A 176 1.82 1.06 -10.85
C LEU A 176 1.94 0.51 -12.28
N ARG A 177 2.86 1.05 -13.08
CA ARG A 177 3.07 0.59 -14.46
C ARG A 177 3.61 -0.83 -14.52
N LYS A 178 4.49 -1.22 -13.59
CA LYS A 178 5.04 -2.56 -13.48
C LYS A 178 3.97 -3.63 -13.31
N LEU A 179 2.88 -3.33 -12.59
CA LEU A 179 1.75 -4.28 -12.45
C LEU A 179 1.10 -4.63 -13.81
N LEU A 180 1.22 -3.77 -14.83
CA LEU A 180 0.69 -4.04 -16.16
C LEU A 180 1.50 -5.10 -16.96
N ASP A 181 2.70 -5.44 -16.49
CA ASP A 181 3.56 -6.48 -17.07
C ASP A 181 3.15 -7.88 -16.61
N TYR A 182 2.24 -7.97 -15.62
CA TYR A 182 1.71 -9.22 -15.08
C TYR A 182 0.27 -9.46 -15.54
N ASP A 183 -0.13 -10.72 -15.59
CA ASP A 183 -1.53 -11.11 -15.89
C ASP A 183 -2.41 -10.95 -14.64
N VAL A 184 -2.82 -9.72 -14.38
CA VAL A 184 -3.65 -9.35 -13.23
C VAL A 184 -5.05 -8.97 -13.69
N ALA A 185 -6.04 -9.75 -13.26
CA ALA A 185 -7.45 -9.48 -13.53
C ALA A 185 -8.05 -8.48 -12.53
N ALA A 186 -7.85 -8.71 -11.24
CA ALA A 186 -8.48 -7.96 -10.16
C ALA A 186 -7.49 -7.58 -9.06
N VAL A 187 -7.86 -6.58 -8.25
CA VAL A 187 -7.06 -6.08 -7.12
C VAL A 187 -7.80 -6.31 -5.81
N ALA A 188 -7.11 -6.91 -4.85
CA ALA A 188 -7.50 -7.04 -3.45
C ALA A 188 -6.72 -6.00 -2.62
N PRO A 189 -7.32 -4.85 -2.29
CA PRO A 189 -6.64 -3.74 -1.62
C PRO A 189 -6.48 -4.00 -0.12
N GLY A 190 -5.55 -3.30 0.54
CA GLY A 190 -5.42 -3.28 2.00
C GLY A 190 -6.66 -2.75 2.70
N HIS A 191 -7.43 -1.88 2.04
CA HIS A 191 -8.66 -1.28 2.56
C HIS A 191 -9.76 -1.24 1.50
N GLY A 192 -11.01 -1.51 1.93
CA GLY A 192 -12.18 -1.43 1.05
C GLY A 192 -12.45 -2.71 0.24
N GLU A 193 -13.25 -2.59 -0.82
CA GLU A 193 -13.72 -3.72 -1.63
C GLU A 193 -12.77 -4.07 -2.77
N ILE A 194 -12.90 -5.30 -3.29
CA ILE A 194 -12.18 -5.79 -4.48
C ILE A 194 -12.43 -4.87 -5.68
N ILE A 195 -11.39 -4.60 -6.45
CA ILE A 195 -11.45 -3.82 -7.70
C ILE A 195 -11.38 -4.80 -8.88
N PRO A 196 -12.42 -4.92 -9.70
CA PRO A 196 -12.53 -6.00 -10.70
C PRO A 196 -11.72 -5.76 -11.97
N ASP A 197 -11.14 -4.56 -12.15
CA ASP A 197 -10.34 -4.18 -13.33
C ASP A 197 -9.02 -3.54 -12.88
N CYS A 198 -7.98 -4.34 -12.78
CA CYS A 198 -6.65 -3.87 -12.39
C CYS A 198 -6.08 -2.88 -13.41
N ARG A 199 -6.14 -3.19 -14.71
CA ARG A 199 -5.57 -2.34 -15.76
C ARG A 199 -6.24 -0.96 -15.78
N GLY A 200 -7.56 -0.91 -15.78
CA GLY A 200 -8.31 0.35 -15.79
C GLY A 200 -8.02 1.20 -14.55
N GLU A 201 -7.91 0.59 -13.35
CA GLU A 201 -7.59 1.32 -12.13
C GLU A 201 -6.14 1.84 -12.13
N VAL A 202 -5.17 1.03 -12.57
CA VAL A 202 -3.76 1.48 -12.73
C VAL A 202 -3.68 2.68 -13.67
N GLU A 203 -4.30 2.59 -14.86
CA GLU A 203 -4.28 3.69 -15.82
C GLU A 203 -4.94 4.96 -15.28
N LYS A 204 -6.03 4.82 -14.54
CA LYS A 204 -6.73 5.92 -13.86
C LYS A 204 -5.82 6.58 -12.81
N LEU A 205 -5.16 5.78 -11.96
CA LEU A 205 -4.26 6.28 -10.92
C LEU A 205 -3.05 7.00 -11.53
N VAL A 206 -2.41 6.42 -12.55
CA VAL A 206 -1.29 7.06 -13.25
C VAL A 206 -1.71 8.39 -13.85
N ARG A 207 -2.86 8.45 -14.57
CA ARG A 207 -3.37 9.71 -15.10
C ARG A 207 -3.63 10.74 -14.01
N HIS A 208 -4.25 10.33 -12.89
CA HIS A 208 -4.51 11.20 -11.75
C HIS A 208 -3.21 11.80 -11.19
N ARG A 209 -2.17 10.98 -10.98
CA ARG A 209 -0.86 11.46 -10.48
C ARG A 209 -0.19 12.43 -11.45
N LEU A 210 -0.18 12.12 -12.74
CA LEU A 210 0.42 13.00 -13.75
C LEU A 210 -0.36 14.31 -13.93
N MET A 211 -1.69 14.28 -13.85
CA MET A 211 -2.49 15.51 -13.84
C MET A 211 -2.20 16.38 -12.62
N ARG A 212 -2.06 15.77 -11.42
CA ARG A 212 -1.68 16.50 -10.21
C ARG A 212 -0.27 17.09 -10.33
N GLU A 213 0.67 16.36 -10.88
CA GLU A 213 2.04 16.85 -11.14
C GLU A 213 2.04 18.05 -12.10
N HIS A 214 1.28 17.97 -13.18
CA HIS A 214 1.09 19.12 -14.08
C HIS A 214 0.52 20.34 -13.34
N LYS A 215 -0.43 20.13 -12.43
CA LYS A 215 -1.02 21.19 -11.61
C LYS A 215 0.01 21.79 -10.63
N VAL A 216 0.90 20.97 -10.06
CA VAL A 216 2.04 21.41 -9.24
C VAL A 216 2.97 22.33 -10.06
N MET A 217 3.40 21.91 -11.25
CA MET A 217 4.25 22.73 -12.12
C MET A 217 3.58 24.04 -12.56
N SER A 218 2.30 23.97 -12.90
CA SER A 218 1.53 25.17 -13.28
C SER A 218 1.41 26.14 -12.09
N GLY A 219 1.20 25.61 -10.88
CA GLY A 219 1.17 26.39 -9.64
C GLY A 219 2.51 27.09 -9.38
N LEU A 220 3.64 26.35 -9.47
CA LEU A 220 4.99 26.90 -9.32
C LEU A 220 5.26 28.04 -10.32
N ARG A 221 4.89 27.86 -11.59
CA ARG A 221 5.08 28.91 -12.62
C ARG A 221 4.22 30.15 -12.36
N LYS A 222 3.00 29.94 -11.85
CA LYS A 222 2.03 31.01 -11.58
C LYS A 222 2.41 31.83 -10.34
N VAL A 223 2.83 31.17 -9.28
CA VAL A 223 3.14 31.81 -7.98
C VAL A 223 4.58 32.36 -7.97
N GLY A 224 5.49 31.75 -8.74
CA GLY A 224 6.93 31.98 -8.63
C GLY A 224 7.53 31.21 -7.45
N PRO A 225 8.73 31.58 -6.97
CA PRO A 225 9.36 30.94 -5.83
C PRO A 225 8.47 30.99 -4.58
N ALA A 226 8.15 29.82 -3.99
CA ALA A 226 7.20 29.73 -2.88
C ALA A 226 7.48 28.51 -1.98
N ASN A 227 7.06 28.59 -0.74
CA ASN A 227 7.03 27.45 0.18
C ASN A 227 5.78 26.58 -0.05
N LEU A 228 5.71 25.43 0.65
CA LEU A 228 4.59 24.48 0.50
C LEU A 228 3.25 25.10 0.88
N ASP A 229 3.20 25.99 1.90
CA ASP A 229 1.97 26.61 2.38
C ASP A 229 1.34 27.54 1.31
N ALA A 230 2.17 28.29 0.62
CA ALA A 230 1.70 29.16 -0.47
C ALA A 230 1.30 28.36 -1.72
N LEU A 231 2.01 27.25 -2.00
CA LEU A 231 1.74 26.41 -3.16
C LEU A 231 0.47 25.56 -3.00
N VAL A 232 0.23 24.98 -1.82
CA VAL A 232 -0.90 24.06 -1.62
C VAL A 232 -2.24 24.72 -1.92
N VAL A 233 -2.41 25.97 -1.55
CA VAL A 233 -3.65 26.73 -1.78
C VAL A 233 -3.96 26.89 -3.28
N VAL A 234 -2.92 26.97 -4.12
CA VAL A 234 -3.06 27.14 -5.57
C VAL A 234 -3.17 25.80 -6.30
N VAL A 235 -2.41 24.81 -5.83
CA VAL A 235 -2.32 23.48 -6.46
C VAL A 235 -3.52 22.60 -6.09
N TYR A 236 -4.04 22.76 -4.87
CA TYR A 236 -5.16 21.97 -4.31
C TYR A 236 -6.39 22.85 -4.07
N ASP A 237 -6.66 23.80 -4.98
CA ASP A 237 -7.84 24.68 -4.98
C ASP A 237 -9.18 23.91 -5.14
N ASP A 238 -9.10 22.64 -5.56
CA ASP A 238 -10.20 21.69 -5.72
C ASP A 238 -10.36 20.74 -4.52
N VAL A 239 -9.59 20.95 -3.44
CA VAL A 239 -9.60 20.10 -2.23
C VAL A 239 -9.99 20.94 -1.01
N ASP A 240 -10.77 20.35 -0.09
CA ASP A 240 -11.15 21.02 1.16
C ASP A 240 -9.89 21.51 1.90
N PRO A 241 -9.83 22.79 2.29
CA PRO A 241 -8.70 23.35 3.05
C PRO A 241 -8.34 22.56 4.32
N ALA A 242 -9.29 21.89 4.97
CA ALA A 242 -9.03 21.00 6.10
C ALA A 242 -8.10 19.84 5.76
N LEU A 243 -7.98 19.46 4.48
CA LEU A 243 -7.12 18.40 4.00
C LEU A 243 -5.77 18.91 3.46
N HIS A 244 -5.51 20.22 3.46
CA HIS A 244 -4.29 20.79 2.88
C HIS A 244 -3.01 20.30 3.57
N GLU A 245 -3.04 19.98 4.87
CA GLU A 245 -1.88 19.41 5.56
C GLU A 245 -1.47 18.06 4.96
N TRP A 246 -2.43 17.19 4.67
CA TRP A 246 -2.18 15.93 3.98
C TRP A 246 -1.82 16.12 2.50
N ALA A 247 -2.46 17.08 1.85
CA ALA A 247 -2.17 17.42 0.46
C ALA A 247 -0.74 17.94 0.27
N LYS A 248 -0.19 18.69 1.24
CA LYS A 248 1.22 19.14 1.24
C LYS A 248 2.20 17.98 1.17
N LEU A 249 1.93 16.86 1.85
CA LEU A 249 2.81 15.68 1.83
C LEU A 249 2.88 15.07 0.41
N SER A 250 1.71 14.85 -0.21
CA SER A 250 1.66 14.36 -1.59
C SER A 250 2.22 15.37 -2.60
N MET A 251 2.02 16.68 -2.36
CA MET A 251 2.61 17.73 -3.18
C MET A 251 4.13 17.71 -3.09
N LEU A 252 4.69 17.56 -1.88
CA LEU A 252 6.12 17.44 -1.66
C LEU A 252 6.70 16.24 -2.43
N ALA A 253 6.02 15.10 -2.44
CA ALA A 253 6.44 13.93 -3.20
C ALA A 253 6.51 14.21 -4.72
N HIS A 254 5.55 14.98 -5.27
CA HIS A 254 5.62 15.45 -6.66
C HIS A 254 6.76 16.45 -6.89
N LEU A 255 6.98 17.38 -5.98
CA LEU A 255 8.07 18.36 -6.09
C LEU A 255 9.46 17.69 -6.06
N ILE A 256 9.66 16.70 -5.20
CA ILE A 256 10.89 15.89 -5.16
C ILE A 256 11.11 15.17 -6.50
N LYS A 257 10.05 14.56 -7.05
CA LYS A 257 10.12 13.94 -8.38
C LYS A 257 10.51 14.96 -9.46
N LEU A 258 9.82 16.10 -9.51
CA LEU A 258 10.14 17.17 -10.45
C LEU A 258 11.55 17.74 -10.29
N GLN A 259 12.06 17.77 -9.06
CA GLN A 259 13.46 18.15 -8.79
C GLN A 259 14.44 17.11 -9.36
N SER A 260 14.16 15.81 -9.15
CA SER A 260 15.00 14.74 -9.70
C SER A 260 15.03 14.75 -11.24
N GLU A 261 13.98 15.25 -11.87
CA GLU A 261 13.86 15.43 -13.33
C GLU A 261 14.41 16.77 -13.83
N GLY A 262 14.95 17.62 -12.94
CA GLY A 262 15.50 18.92 -13.28
C GLY A 262 14.45 19.99 -13.64
N SER A 263 13.18 19.73 -13.37
CA SER A 263 12.06 20.66 -13.70
C SER A 263 11.71 21.59 -12.54
N ALA A 264 12.13 21.27 -11.32
CA ALA A 264 11.99 22.12 -10.14
C ALA A 264 13.30 22.16 -9.35
N ALA A 265 13.47 23.20 -8.53
CA ALA A 265 14.59 23.34 -7.61
C ALA A 265 14.09 23.85 -6.26
N VAL A 266 14.81 23.50 -5.19
CA VAL A 266 14.51 23.96 -3.82
C VAL A 266 15.75 24.58 -3.20
N GLN A 267 15.56 25.71 -2.53
CA GLN A 267 16.58 26.35 -1.69
C GLN A 267 15.90 26.94 -0.45
N GLN A 268 16.36 26.53 0.76
CA GLN A 268 15.80 26.98 2.04
C GLN A 268 14.26 26.86 2.08
N ASP A 269 13.74 25.69 1.71
CA ASP A 269 12.30 25.37 1.64
C ASP A 269 11.47 26.19 0.64
N ILE A 270 12.12 26.97 -0.22
CA ILE A 270 11.49 27.71 -1.31
C ILE A 270 11.68 26.91 -2.61
N TRP A 271 10.58 26.47 -3.18
CA TRP A 271 10.50 25.76 -4.46
C TRP A 271 10.32 26.73 -5.61
N GLN A 272 10.96 26.44 -6.72
CA GLN A 272 10.83 27.20 -7.96
C GLN A 272 10.87 26.29 -9.18
N ALA A 273 10.18 26.69 -10.24
CA ALA A 273 10.28 26.02 -11.53
C ALA A 273 11.64 26.29 -12.17
N VAL A 274 12.23 25.24 -12.80
CA VAL A 274 13.46 25.33 -13.59
C VAL A 274 13.10 25.21 -15.05
N GLY A 275 13.61 26.14 -15.88
CA GLY A 275 13.31 26.21 -17.31
C GLY A 275 11.99 26.93 -17.59
N SER A 276 11.96 27.66 -18.66
CA SER A 276 10.80 28.35 -19.22
C SER A 276 10.03 27.43 -20.15
#